data_9ad9a51d88bdc3172836fc9f8cc5a54e
#
_entry.id   9ad9a51d88bdc3172836fc9f8cc5a54e
#
_cell.length_a   1.000
_cell.length_b   1.000
_cell.length_c   1.000
_cell.angle_alpha   90.00
_cell.angle_beta   90.00
_cell.angle_gamma   90.00
#
_symmetry.space_group_name_H-M   'P 1'
#
loop_
_entity.id
_entity.type
_entity.pdbx_description
1 polymer ?
#
loop_
_entity_poly.entity_id
_entity_poly.type
_entity_poly.pdbx_seq_one_letter_code
_entity_poly.pdbx_strand_id
1 'polypeptide(L)'
;MTVTYEIGDASDVLDYQTFKDWMTVDSSGNVSFDWNHIADWIGQLADKYDTFGTDETFHTSLGETVTVTSMNYGWKMDEETEAAWLDETLKSGESATRQPQWPGKCHGQAGEENDIGDTYVEIDITNQRMWFYKDGQCLVDTPVVTGDATKDGYETPLGLYCLFDKEAKAIRSGSRQPDRQELQYTG
;
A
#
# COMPACT_ATOMS: atom_id res chain seq x y z
N MET A 1 -26.60 16.04 6.82
CA MET A 1 -25.16 15.94 6.94
C MET A 1 -24.71 14.57 6.46
N THR A 2 -23.66 14.52 5.67
CA THR A 2 -23.02 13.29 5.19
C THR A 2 -21.51 13.50 5.18
N VAL A 3 -20.75 12.46 5.46
CA VAL A 3 -19.29 12.43 5.28
C VAL A 3 -18.97 11.37 4.22
N THR A 4 -18.31 11.78 3.14
CA THR A 4 -17.94 10.89 2.04
C THR A 4 -16.44 10.65 2.08
N TYR A 5 -16.04 9.39 2.11
CA TYR A 5 -14.66 8.96 1.93
C TYR A 5 -14.46 8.48 0.50
N GLU A 6 -13.54 9.13 -0.23
CA GLU A 6 -13.15 8.77 -1.59
C GLU A 6 -11.85 7.98 -1.53
N ILE A 7 -11.85 6.75 -2.05
CA ILE A 7 -10.72 5.82 -1.97
C ILE A 7 -10.52 5.21 -3.36
N GLY A 8 -9.55 5.74 -4.10
CA GLY A 8 -9.40 5.43 -5.53
C GLY A 8 -10.68 5.76 -6.29
N ASP A 9 -11.18 4.79 -7.04
CA ASP A 9 -12.45 4.90 -7.78
C ASP A 9 -13.68 4.56 -6.94
N ALA A 10 -13.48 4.13 -5.68
CA ALA A 10 -14.54 3.78 -4.75
C ALA A 10 -14.90 4.93 -3.81
N SER A 11 -16.09 4.88 -3.23
CA SER A 11 -16.49 5.79 -2.16
C SER A 11 -17.36 5.10 -1.14
N ASP A 12 -17.22 5.52 0.13
CA ASP A 12 -18.12 5.15 1.22
C ASP A 12 -18.72 6.40 1.85
N VAL A 13 -19.98 6.33 2.22
CA VAL A 13 -20.72 7.46 2.75
C VAL A 13 -21.24 7.13 4.15
N LEU A 14 -20.81 7.93 5.11
CA LEU A 14 -21.39 7.95 6.44
C LEU A 14 -22.53 8.97 6.45
N ASP A 15 -23.76 8.51 6.57
CA ASP A 15 -24.95 9.35 6.60
C ASP A 15 -25.50 9.53 8.01
N TYR A 16 -26.45 10.47 8.15
CA TYR A 16 -27.10 10.77 9.43
C TYR A 16 -27.81 9.55 10.04
N GLN A 17 -28.36 8.65 9.23
CA GLN A 17 -29.09 7.48 9.75
C GLN A 17 -28.14 6.52 10.47
N THR A 18 -26.89 6.48 10.03
CA THR A 18 -25.84 5.65 10.63
C THR A 18 -25.32 6.26 11.93
N PHE A 19 -24.98 7.55 11.95
CA PHE A 19 -24.31 8.14 13.12
C PHE A 19 -25.23 8.80 14.14
N LYS A 20 -26.54 8.94 13.88
CA LYS A 20 -27.50 9.60 14.82
C LYS A 20 -27.51 8.97 16.21
N ASP A 21 -27.33 7.65 16.29
CA ASP A 21 -27.39 6.91 17.55
C ASP A 21 -26.01 6.93 18.29
N TRP A 22 -24.97 7.50 17.67
CA TRP A 22 -23.66 7.73 18.29
C TRP A 22 -23.60 9.04 19.07
N MET A 23 -24.57 9.92 18.84
CA MET A 23 -24.60 11.28 19.33
C MET A 23 -25.19 11.33 20.74
N THR A 24 -24.53 12.10 21.59
CA THR A 24 -25.05 12.50 22.93
C THR A 24 -25.05 14.02 23.05
N VAL A 25 -26.02 14.55 23.76
CA VAL A 25 -26.14 16.00 24.03
C VAL A 25 -26.18 16.19 25.54
N ASP A 26 -25.25 16.99 26.06
CA ASP A 26 -25.20 17.30 27.49
C ASP A 26 -26.27 18.33 27.89
N SER A 27 -26.40 18.59 29.20
CA SER A 27 -27.38 19.57 29.75
C SER A 27 -27.12 21.03 29.33
N SER A 28 -25.94 21.31 28.80
CA SER A 28 -25.53 22.62 28.29
C SER A 28 -25.74 22.76 26.76
N GLY A 29 -26.19 21.68 26.10
CA GLY A 29 -26.41 21.64 24.67
C GLY A 29 -25.15 21.29 23.85
N ASN A 30 -24.04 20.87 24.48
CA ASN A 30 -22.87 20.43 23.74
C ASN A 30 -23.11 19.05 23.16
N VAL A 31 -22.74 18.89 21.89
CA VAL A 31 -22.84 17.64 21.16
C VAL A 31 -21.51 16.90 21.25
N SER A 32 -21.57 15.60 21.52
CA SER A 32 -20.43 14.68 21.47
C SER A 32 -20.85 13.36 20.80
N PHE A 33 -19.89 12.62 20.29
CA PHE A 33 -20.11 11.33 19.65
C PHE A 33 -19.35 10.24 20.40
N ASP A 34 -19.90 9.03 20.40
CA ASP A 34 -19.21 7.87 20.99
C ASP A 34 -18.03 7.48 20.14
N TRP A 35 -16.82 7.62 20.72
CA TRP A 35 -15.56 7.32 20.09
C TRP A 35 -15.44 5.87 19.58
N ASN A 36 -16.03 4.91 20.31
CA ASN A 36 -15.96 3.52 19.89
C ASN A 36 -16.71 3.29 18.59
N HIS A 37 -17.87 3.90 18.39
CA HIS A 37 -18.59 3.79 17.13
C HIS A 37 -17.84 4.46 15.97
N ILE A 38 -17.18 5.58 16.22
CA ILE A 38 -16.32 6.25 15.22
C ILE A 38 -15.17 5.35 14.85
N ALA A 39 -14.43 4.82 15.84
CA ALA A 39 -13.31 3.93 15.63
C ALA A 39 -13.72 2.63 14.92
N ASP A 40 -14.85 2.03 15.31
CA ASP A 40 -15.37 0.82 14.66
C ASP A 40 -15.73 1.08 13.19
N TRP A 41 -16.30 2.24 12.87
CA TRP A 41 -16.65 2.58 11.50
C TRP A 41 -15.41 2.81 10.63
N ILE A 42 -14.40 3.52 11.17
CA ILE A 42 -13.11 3.72 10.50
C ILE A 42 -12.39 2.38 10.34
N GLY A 43 -12.40 1.50 11.36
CA GLY A 43 -11.83 0.17 11.28
C GLY A 43 -12.48 -0.69 10.17
N GLN A 44 -13.81 -0.65 10.03
CA GLN A 44 -14.50 -1.33 8.92
C GLN A 44 -14.09 -0.76 7.55
N LEU A 45 -13.81 0.54 7.47
CA LEU A 45 -13.32 1.17 6.25
C LEU A 45 -11.89 0.70 5.95
N ALA A 46 -11.03 0.65 6.97
CA ALA A 46 -9.67 0.11 6.85
C ALA A 46 -9.69 -1.37 6.43
N ASP A 47 -10.47 -2.22 7.09
CA ASP A 47 -10.62 -3.64 6.74
C ASP A 47 -11.07 -3.86 5.30
N LYS A 48 -11.84 -2.92 4.75
CA LYS A 48 -12.34 -3.01 3.37
C LYS A 48 -11.30 -2.60 2.32
N TYR A 49 -10.42 -1.67 2.66
CA TYR A 49 -9.54 -1.02 1.69
C TYR A 49 -8.04 -1.19 1.94
N ASP A 50 -7.64 -1.66 3.12
CA ASP A 50 -6.23 -1.92 3.40
C ASP A 50 -5.74 -3.14 2.60
N THR A 51 -4.60 -2.97 1.94
CA THR A 51 -3.93 -4.03 1.15
C THR A 51 -2.55 -4.40 1.72
N PHE A 52 -2.10 -3.70 2.75
CA PHE A 52 -0.82 -3.99 3.38
C PHE A 52 -0.81 -5.36 4.06
N GLY A 53 0.12 -6.23 3.64
CA GLY A 53 0.26 -7.58 4.18
C GLY A 53 -0.73 -8.59 3.61
N THR A 54 -1.49 -8.24 2.58
CA THR A 54 -2.42 -9.14 1.89
C THR A 54 -1.74 -9.90 0.75
N ASP A 55 -2.38 -10.94 0.29
CA ASP A 55 -1.97 -11.68 -0.89
C ASP A 55 -2.57 -11.04 -2.14
N GLU A 56 -1.70 -10.76 -3.13
CA GLU A 56 -2.07 -10.16 -4.40
C GLU A 56 -1.96 -11.16 -5.55
N THR A 57 -2.88 -11.08 -6.49
CA THR A 57 -2.80 -11.85 -7.73
C THR A 57 -1.92 -11.11 -8.73
N PHE A 58 -0.86 -11.78 -9.22
CA PHE A 58 0.08 -11.20 -10.16
C PHE A 58 0.15 -12.02 -11.45
N HIS A 59 0.10 -11.34 -12.59
CA HIS A 59 0.29 -11.94 -13.91
C HIS A 59 1.73 -11.73 -14.36
N THR A 60 2.47 -12.84 -14.42
CA THR A 60 3.91 -12.80 -14.72
C THR A 60 4.20 -12.50 -16.19
N SER A 61 5.40 -12.00 -16.47
CA SER A 61 5.92 -11.81 -17.83
C SER A 61 5.98 -13.10 -18.66
N LEU A 62 5.96 -14.25 -18.03
CA LEU A 62 5.91 -15.57 -18.69
C LEU A 62 4.48 -16.05 -18.95
N GLY A 63 3.45 -15.27 -18.55
CA GLY A 63 2.04 -15.57 -18.79
C GLY A 63 1.41 -16.47 -17.73
N GLU A 64 2.06 -16.67 -16.60
CA GLU A 64 1.53 -17.39 -15.45
C GLU A 64 0.78 -16.44 -14.52
N THR A 65 -0.15 -16.98 -13.74
CA THR A 65 -0.81 -16.25 -12.66
C THR A 65 -0.31 -16.82 -11.35
N VAL A 66 0.26 -15.97 -10.52
CA VAL A 66 0.82 -16.34 -9.22
C VAL A 66 0.21 -15.48 -8.11
N THR A 67 0.26 -15.99 -6.88
CA THR A 67 -0.05 -15.20 -5.69
C THR A 67 1.25 -14.70 -5.09
N VAL A 68 1.32 -13.40 -4.84
CA VAL A 68 2.46 -12.75 -4.17
C VAL A 68 1.97 -12.12 -2.87
N THR A 69 2.67 -12.41 -1.78
CA THR A 69 2.33 -11.82 -0.47
C THR A 69 2.98 -10.44 -0.35
N SER A 70 2.20 -9.46 0.00
CA SER A 70 2.72 -8.12 0.31
C SER A 70 3.57 -8.15 1.59
N MET A 71 4.85 -7.80 1.48
CA MET A 71 5.80 -7.79 2.60
C MET A 71 5.92 -6.40 3.24
N ASN A 72 6.04 -5.36 2.43
CA ASN A 72 6.12 -3.98 2.88
C ASN A 72 5.50 -3.01 1.85
N TYR A 73 4.63 -3.54 1.03
CA TYR A 73 3.86 -2.86 0.00
C TYR A 73 2.38 -2.82 0.41
N GLY A 74 1.64 -1.89 -0.17
CA GLY A 74 0.20 -1.78 0.02
C GLY A 74 -0.21 -0.62 0.91
N TRP A 75 -1.50 -0.53 1.11
CA TRP A 75 -2.20 0.52 1.84
C TRP A 75 -2.46 0.09 3.25
N LYS A 76 -2.25 1.02 4.19
CA LYS A 76 -2.72 0.88 5.55
C LYS A 76 -3.22 2.23 6.03
N MET A 77 -4.49 2.33 6.35
CA MET A 77 -5.12 3.55 6.82
C MET A 77 -4.54 3.98 8.18
N ASP A 78 -4.35 5.29 8.37
CA ASP A 78 -4.09 5.87 9.69
C ASP A 78 -5.41 6.03 10.44
N GLU A 79 -5.88 4.93 11.01
CA GLU A 79 -7.19 4.86 11.67
C GLU A 79 -7.33 5.88 12.81
N GLU A 80 -6.25 6.16 13.56
CA GLU A 80 -6.28 7.12 14.66
C GLU A 80 -6.50 8.55 14.14
N THR A 81 -5.75 8.92 13.10
CA THR A 81 -5.88 10.24 12.46
C THR A 81 -7.24 10.40 11.80
N GLU A 82 -7.74 9.35 11.14
CA GLU A 82 -9.05 9.39 10.48
C GLU A 82 -10.20 9.45 11.48
N ALA A 83 -10.16 8.69 12.56
CA ALA A 83 -11.16 8.71 13.60
C ALA A 83 -11.22 10.09 14.30
N ALA A 84 -10.06 10.70 14.58
CA ALA A 84 -9.99 12.04 15.16
C ALA A 84 -10.58 13.11 14.22
N TRP A 85 -10.25 13.02 12.93
CA TRP A 85 -10.80 13.93 11.93
C TRP A 85 -12.33 13.77 11.77
N LEU A 86 -12.82 12.53 11.79
CA LEU A 86 -14.25 12.24 11.68
C LEU A 86 -15.03 12.78 12.88
N ASP A 87 -14.53 12.61 14.10
CA ASP A 87 -15.12 13.14 15.32
C ASP A 87 -15.27 14.68 15.26
N GLU A 88 -14.22 15.40 14.86
CA GLU A 88 -14.27 16.85 14.70
C GLU A 88 -15.25 17.28 13.58
N THR A 89 -15.28 16.53 12.48
CA THR A 89 -16.19 16.79 11.37
C THR A 89 -17.65 16.61 11.80
N LEU A 90 -17.97 15.52 12.51
CA LEU A 90 -19.33 15.29 13.04
C LEU A 90 -19.76 16.39 14.01
N LYS A 91 -18.85 16.86 14.89
CA LYS A 91 -19.12 17.98 15.82
C LYS A 91 -19.36 19.29 15.10
N SER A 92 -18.74 19.51 13.95
CA SER A 92 -18.97 20.74 13.15
C SER A 92 -20.38 20.82 12.57
N GLY A 93 -21.04 19.67 12.36
CA GLY A 93 -22.36 19.58 11.73
C GLY A 93 -22.34 19.81 10.22
N GLU A 94 -21.18 19.94 9.60
CA GLU A 94 -21.03 20.18 8.17
C GLU A 94 -20.75 18.89 7.38
N SER A 95 -21.30 18.78 6.17
CA SER A 95 -20.96 17.68 5.28
C SER A 95 -19.57 17.87 4.71
N ALA A 96 -18.82 16.80 4.58
CA ALA A 96 -17.45 16.82 4.08
C ALA A 96 -17.16 15.66 3.13
N THR A 97 -16.18 15.85 2.26
CA THR A 97 -15.56 14.80 1.45
C THR A 97 -14.10 14.72 1.82
N ARG A 98 -13.58 13.51 1.99
CA ARG A 98 -12.21 13.26 2.40
C ARG A 98 -11.60 12.11 1.62
N GLN A 99 -10.34 12.25 1.30
CA GLN A 99 -9.48 11.12 0.96
C GLN A 99 -8.71 10.72 2.22
N PRO A 100 -8.75 9.45 2.65
CA PRO A 100 -8.06 9.00 3.85
C PRO A 100 -6.56 9.25 3.77
N GLN A 101 -5.93 9.44 4.92
CA GLN A 101 -4.48 9.50 5.02
C GLN A 101 -3.89 8.09 5.16
N TRP A 102 -2.86 7.85 4.39
CA TRP A 102 -2.12 6.60 4.34
C TRP A 102 -0.68 6.88 4.74
N PRO A 103 -0.25 6.52 5.94
CA PRO A 103 1.14 6.66 6.33
C PRO A 103 1.99 5.64 5.58
N GLY A 104 2.85 6.10 4.70
CA GLY A 104 3.77 5.23 3.97
C GLY A 104 4.18 5.81 2.62
N LYS A 105 5.24 5.26 2.04
CA LYS A 105 5.80 5.73 0.77
C LYS A 105 5.54 4.80 -0.40
N CYS A 106 4.89 3.68 -0.15
CA CYS A 106 4.74 2.63 -1.11
C CYS A 106 3.33 2.14 -1.20
N HIS A 107 2.65 2.74 -2.09
CA HIS A 107 1.30 2.35 -2.41
C HIS A 107 1.14 2.33 -3.93
N GLY A 108 0.40 1.36 -4.42
CA GLY A 108 -0.30 1.46 -5.66
C GLY A 108 -1.43 2.50 -5.57
N GLN A 109 -2.55 2.22 -6.14
CA GLN A 109 -3.75 3.06 -6.00
C GLN A 109 -4.76 2.31 -5.13
N ALA A 110 -5.04 2.83 -3.93
CA ALA A 110 -6.01 2.23 -3.02
C ALA A 110 -7.35 2.05 -3.73
N GLY A 111 -7.96 0.87 -3.56
CA GLY A 111 -9.26 0.56 -4.14
C GLY A 111 -9.24 0.17 -5.62
N GLU A 112 -8.08 0.07 -6.26
CA GLU A 112 -7.96 -0.43 -7.62
C GLU A 112 -7.70 -1.95 -7.65
N GLU A 113 -8.24 -2.62 -8.67
CA GLU A 113 -8.04 -4.06 -8.88
C GLU A 113 -6.55 -4.41 -9.17
N ASN A 114 -5.79 -3.45 -9.72
CA ASN A 114 -4.35 -3.56 -9.95
C ASN A 114 -3.58 -2.58 -9.03
N ASP A 115 -3.45 -2.93 -7.78
CA ASP A 115 -2.71 -2.14 -6.79
C ASP A 115 -1.22 -2.01 -7.13
N ILE A 116 -0.61 -3.00 -7.78
CA ILE A 116 0.82 -2.98 -8.20
C ILE A 116 1.07 -1.91 -9.27
N GLY A 117 0.07 -1.63 -10.12
CA GLY A 117 0.17 -0.67 -11.21
C GLY A 117 1.07 -1.16 -12.35
N ASP A 118 1.44 -0.22 -13.23
CA ASP A 118 2.13 -0.50 -14.48
C ASP A 118 3.64 -0.22 -14.45
N THR A 119 4.17 0.17 -13.29
CA THR A 119 5.61 0.47 -13.12
C THR A 119 6.20 -0.36 -11.99
N TYR A 120 6.89 -1.44 -12.36
CA TYR A 120 7.44 -2.40 -11.40
C TYR A 120 8.67 -3.14 -11.94
N VAL A 121 9.36 -3.83 -11.05
CA VAL A 121 10.40 -4.80 -11.38
C VAL A 121 9.89 -6.19 -11.01
N GLU A 122 9.88 -7.09 -11.97
CA GLU A 122 9.61 -8.51 -11.76
C GLU A 122 10.91 -9.29 -11.74
N ILE A 123 11.09 -10.17 -10.77
CA ILE A 123 12.24 -11.06 -10.65
C ILE A 123 11.75 -12.50 -10.53
N ASP A 124 11.97 -13.28 -11.56
CA ASP A 124 11.71 -14.71 -11.53
C ASP A 124 12.96 -15.44 -11.01
N ILE A 125 12.84 -15.90 -9.76
CA ILE A 125 13.93 -16.59 -9.07
C ILE A 125 14.19 -17.97 -9.66
N THR A 126 13.16 -18.63 -10.19
CA THR A 126 13.26 -19.95 -10.78
C THR A 126 14.02 -19.92 -12.10
N ASN A 127 13.67 -18.98 -12.98
CA ASN A 127 14.26 -18.84 -14.30
C ASN A 127 15.45 -17.87 -14.32
N GLN A 128 15.81 -17.28 -13.18
CA GLN A 128 16.91 -16.32 -13.03
C GLN A 128 16.82 -15.19 -14.05
N ARG A 129 15.64 -14.55 -14.12
CA ARG A 129 15.34 -13.49 -15.08
C ARG A 129 14.67 -12.30 -14.38
N MET A 130 14.91 -11.11 -14.89
CA MET A 130 14.34 -9.86 -14.39
C MET A 130 13.75 -9.06 -15.54
N TRP A 131 12.58 -8.47 -15.32
CA TRP A 131 11.98 -7.48 -16.20
C TRP A 131 11.75 -6.18 -15.41
N PHE A 132 11.91 -5.06 -16.09
CA PHE A 132 11.52 -3.76 -15.58
C PHE A 132 10.48 -3.16 -16.51
N TYR A 133 9.33 -2.88 -15.95
CA TYR A 133 8.23 -2.20 -16.59
C TYR A 133 8.13 -0.76 -16.11
N LYS A 134 7.86 0.14 -17.03
CA LYS A 134 7.50 1.52 -16.77
C LYS A 134 6.31 1.90 -17.63
N ASP A 135 5.24 2.37 -16.99
CA ASP A 135 3.98 2.75 -17.65
C ASP A 135 3.48 1.64 -18.60
N GLY A 136 3.53 0.38 -18.16
CA GLY A 136 3.14 -0.81 -18.91
C GLY A 136 4.12 -1.26 -20.01
N GLN A 137 5.20 -0.50 -20.24
CA GLN A 137 6.21 -0.86 -21.25
C GLN A 137 7.40 -1.58 -20.62
N CYS A 138 7.74 -2.77 -21.13
CA CYS A 138 8.95 -3.47 -20.73
C CYS A 138 10.19 -2.74 -21.28
N LEU A 139 10.99 -2.16 -20.40
CA LEU A 139 12.21 -1.43 -20.75
C LEU A 139 13.47 -2.27 -20.56
N VAL A 140 13.44 -3.25 -19.66
CA VAL A 140 14.58 -4.16 -19.40
C VAL A 140 14.06 -5.59 -19.34
N ASP A 141 14.76 -6.49 -19.99
CA ASP A 141 14.58 -7.93 -19.93
C ASP A 141 15.97 -8.56 -19.94
N THR A 142 16.39 -9.11 -18.80
CA THR A 142 17.77 -9.56 -18.61
C THR A 142 17.87 -10.76 -17.67
N PRO A 143 18.84 -11.67 -17.88
CA PRO A 143 19.18 -12.66 -16.88
C PRO A 143 19.75 -11.99 -15.63
N VAL A 144 19.46 -12.57 -14.48
CA VAL A 144 19.96 -12.14 -13.15
C VAL A 144 20.51 -13.35 -12.39
N VAL A 145 21.23 -13.07 -11.32
CA VAL A 145 21.62 -14.09 -10.33
C VAL A 145 20.99 -13.69 -9.00
N THR A 146 20.11 -14.54 -8.50
CA THR A 146 19.49 -14.39 -7.20
C THR A 146 20.28 -15.09 -6.10
N GLY A 147 19.82 -14.98 -4.86
CA GLY A 147 20.44 -15.64 -3.72
C GLY A 147 20.43 -17.17 -3.83
N ASP A 148 21.30 -17.81 -3.07
CA ASP A 148 21.47 -19.27 -3.06
C ASP A 148 20.50 -19.92 -2.07
N ALA A 149 19.39 -20.45 -2.58
CA ALA A 149 18.37 -21.13 -1.78
C ALA A 149 18.86 -22.42 -1.09
N THR A 150 20.07 -22.90 -1.38
CA THR A 150 20.65 -24.05 -0.69
C THR A 150 21.40 -23.68 0.59
N LYS A 151 21.54 -22.38 0.85
CA LYS A 151 22.23 -21.85 2.03
C LYS A 151 21.28 -20.99 2.86
N ASP A 152 21.07 -21.40 4.09
CA ASP A 152 20.25 -20.69 5.06
C ASP A 152 20.67 -19.21 5.21
N GLY A 153 19.71 -18.28 5.03
CA GLY A 153 19.92 -16.83 5.08
C GLY A 153 20.58 -16.21 3.84
N TYR A 154 20.76 -16.96 2.76
CA TYR A 154 21.29 -16.47 1.48
C TYR A 154 20.26 -16.49 0.35
N GLU A 155 19.08 -17.00 0.60
CA GLU A 155 17.97 -17.00 -0.34
C GLU A 155 17.49 -15.57 -0.64
N THR A 156 17.02 -15.33 -1.86
CA THR A 156 16.24 -14.14 -2.18
C THR A 156 14.82 -14.36 -1.71
N PRO A 157 14.29 -13.53 -0.77
CA PRO A 157 12.95 -13.73 -0.26
C PRO A 157 11.90 -13.47 -1.33
N LEU A 158 10.84 -14.30 -1.33
CA LEU A 158 9.66 -14.11 -2.17
C LEU A 158 8.76 -13.02 -1.59
N GLY A 159 7.95 -12.42 -2.44
CA GLY A 159 6.92 -11.46 -2.03
C GLY A 159 6.92 -10.17 -2.85
N LEU A 160 5.97 -9.32 -2.53
CA LEU A 160 5.82 -7.99 -3.11
C LEU A 160 6.50 -6.95 -2.20
N TYR A 161 7.43 -6.22 -2.79
CA TYR A 161 8.26 -5.25 -2.07
C TYR A 161 8.20 -3.87 -2.69
N CYS A 162 8.31 -2.90 -1.82
CA CYS A 162 8.47 -1.51 -2.18
C CYS A 162 9.92 -1.16 -2.52
N LEU A 163 10.13 -0.38 -3.56
CA LEU A 163 11.42 0.22 -3.84
C LEU A 163 11.65 1.44 -2.94
N PHE A 164 12.51 1.31 -1.93
CA PHE A 164 12.77 2.38 -0.96
C PHE A 164 13.75 3.44 -1.46
N ASP A 165 14.72 3.05 -2.30
CA ASP A 165 15.78 3.96 -2.74
C ASP A 165 16.31 3.59 -4.13
N LYS A 166 16.81 4.60 -4.83
CA LYS A 166 17.50 4.48 -6.11
C LYS A 166 18.86 5.13 -5.98
N GLU A 167 19.91 4.33 -5.95
CA GLU A 167 21.27 4.83 -5.97
C GLU A 167 21.89 4.60 -7.34
N ALA A 168 22.45 5.65 -7.94
CA ALA A 168 23.18 5.56 -9.19
C ALA A 168 24.48 4.73 -9.04
N LYS A 169 25.00 4.63 -7.81
CA LYS A 169 26.18 3.84 -7.47
C LYS A 169 26.06 3.33 -6.02
N ALA A 170 25.67 2.07 -5.85
CA ALA A 170 25.67 1.42 -4.54
C ALA A 170 27.06 0.86 -4.21
N ILE A 171 27.69 1.38 -3.16
CA ILE A 171 28.91 0.79 -2.58
C ILE A 171 28.48 -0.06 -1.39
N ARG A 172 28.47 -1.38 -1.53
CA ARG A 172 28.31 -2.28 -0.39
C ARG A 172 29.58 -2.28 0.44
N SER A 173 29.52 -1.76 1.66
CA SER A 173 30.57 -1.95 2.65
C SER A 173 30.41 -3.33 3.29
N GLY A 174 31.28 -4.24 2.97
CA GLY A 174 31.39 -5.51 3.71
C GLY A 174 31.43 -6.75 2.84
N SER A 175 32.63 -7.27 2.76
CA SER A 175 33.13 -8.52 2.20
C SER A 175 33.66 -8.48 0.78
N ARG A 176 34.93 -8.79 0.70
CA ARG A 176 35.71 -8.96 -0.52
C ARG A 176 35.04 -9.94 -1.47
N GLN A 177 34.61 -9.45 -2.61
CA GLN A 177 34.56 -10.25 -3.82
C GLN A 177 35.35 -9.52 -4.90
N PRO A 178 36.33 -10.20 -5.54
CA PRO A 178 37.05 -9.63 -6.65
C PRO A 178 36.16 -9.62 -7.89
N ASP A 179 36.28 -8.55 -8.66
CA ASP A 179 35.82 -8.37 -10.03
C ASP A 179 34.32 -8.57 -10.32
N ARG A 180 33.53 -7.52 -10.14
CA ARG A 180 32.31 -7.29 -10.93
C ARG A 180 32.47 -6.02 -11.75
N GLN A 181 32.30 -6.17 -13.05
CA GLN A 181 32.24 -5.07 -14.02
C GLN A 181 31.12 -4.09 -13.60
N GLU A 182 31.45 -2.84 -13.53
CA GLU A 182 30.51 -1.74 -13.28
C GLU A 182 29.51 -1.65 -14.44
N LEU A 183 28.24 -1.89 -14.15
CA LEU A 183 27.17 -1.48 -15.05
C LEU A 183 26.98 0.04 -14.88
N GLN A 184 27.51 0.81 -15.81
CA GLN A 184 27.24 2.24 -15.89
C GLN A 184 25.91 2.46 -16.60
N TYR A 185 24.91 2.92 -15.88
CA TYR A 185 23.72 3.54 -16.47
C TYR A 185 24.01 5.02 -16.69
N THR A 186 24.16 5.39 -17.94
CA THR A 186 24.07 6.80 -18.36
C THR A 186 22.61 7.13 -18.60
N GLY A 187 22.13 8.15 -17.91
CA GLY A 187 20.81 8.68 -17.69
C GLY A 187 19.89 9.06 -18.82
#